data_642c47e98559685522b8ddb94e93077c
#
_entry.id   642c47e98559685522b8ddb94e93077c
#
_cell.length_a   1.000
_cell.length_b   1.000
_cell.length_c   1.000
_cell.angle_alpha   90.00
_cell.angle_beta   90.00
_cell.angle_gamma   90.00
#
_symmetry.space_group_name_H-M   'P 1'
#
loop_
_entity.id
_entity.type
_entity.pdbx_description
1 polymer ?
#
loop_
_entity_poly.entity_id
_entity_poly.type
_entity_poly.pdbx_seq_one_letter_code
_entity_poly.pdbx_strand_id
1 'polypeptide(L)'
;MIKFLDNKLFRYLSVFLFLNSSILPVKSSSALAAWAINTNGVLELRTKSNSNLKAYFQKANQIYGDRFWVDFPGELKNPRIIKGNGPIKEIRLGKPNKGKTRLVIEFKEDTYLKPLTWQMVGLDQNRWRIKLFNTKYSFKRIGEIGRAHV
;
A
#
# COMPACT_ATOMS: atom_id res chain seq x y z
N MET A 1 26.60 -9.73 -63.88
CA MET A 1 27.33 -8.92 -62.87
C MET A 1 26.65 -9.08 -61.49
N ILE A 2 27.17 -9.99 -60.69
CA ILE A 2 26.60 -10.28 -59.39
C ILE A 2 27.19 -9.28 -58.41
N LYS A 3 26.35 -8.34 -57.91
CA LYS A 3 26.76 -7.45 -56.84
C LYS A 3 26.79 -8.23 -55.54
N PHE A 4 27.95 -8.39 -54.98
CA PHE A 4 28.11 -8.88 -53.60
C PHE A 4 27.37 -7.91 -52.65
N LEU A 5 26.33 -8.38 -52.05
CA LEU A 5 25.71 -7.71 -50.90
C LEU A 5 26.74 -7.67 -49.75
N ASP A 6 27.07 -6.47 -49.37
CA ASP A 6 28.08 -6.15 -48.39
C ASP A 6 27.74 -6.85 -47.07
N ASN A 7 28.63 -7.70 -46.62
CA ASN A 7 28.50 -8.47 -45.33
C ASN A 7 28.40 -7.58 -44.09
N LYS A 8 28.46 -6.27 -44.27
CA LYS A 8 28.30 -5.34 -43.18
C LYS A 8 26.86 -5.24 -42.63
N LEU A 9 25.87 -5.49 -43.49
CA LEU A 9 24.47 -5.47 -43.05
C LEU A 9 24.13 -6.65 -42.11
N PHE A 10 24.76 -7.79 -42.30
CA PHE A 10 24.55 -8.97 -41.46
C PHE A 10 25.17 -8.83 -40.07
N ARG A 11 26.21 -8.02 -39.95
CA ARG A 11 26.83 -7.75 -38.63
C ARG A 11 25.98 -6.85 -37.73
N TYR A 12 25.21 -5.96 -38.32
CA TYR A 12 24.30 -5.10 -37.57
C TYR A 12 23.00 -5.81 -37.14
N LEU A 13 22.56 -6.81 -37.89
CA LEU A 13 21.37 -7.59 -37.57
C LEU A 13 21.61 -8.52 -36.38
N SER A 14 22.81 -9.07 -36.22
CA SER A 14 23.14 -9.95 -35.11
C SER A 14 23.36 -9.19 -33.79
N VAL A 15 23.73 -7.91 -33.84
CA VAL A 15 23.89 -7.08 -32.63
C VAL A 15 22.51 -6.62 -32.09
N PHE A 16 21.51 -6.45 -32.94
CA PHE A 16 20.16 -6.09 -32.53
C PHE A 16 19.39 -7.24 -31.86
N LEU A 17 19.77 -8.48 -32.07
CA LEU A 17 19.12 -9.66 -31.47
C LEU A 17 19.57 -9.92 -30.00
N PHE A 18 20.69 -9.34 -29.58
CA PHE A 18 21.18 -9.49 -28.19
C PHE A 18 20.77 -8.37 -27.23
N LEU A 19 20.08 -7.34 -27.72
CA LEU A 19 19.58 -6.23 -26.89
C LEU A 19 18.15 -6.45 -26.38
N ASN A 20 17.55 -7.60 -26.66
CA ASN A 20 16.39 -8.09 -25.89
C ASN A 20 16.86 -8.78 -24.60
N SER A 21 17.74 -8.14 -23.86
CA SER A 21 17.84 -8.44 -22.44
C SER A 21 16.48 -8.15 -21.86
N SER A 22 15.73 -9.21 -21.58
CA SER A 22 14.51 -9.17 -20.79
C SER A 22 14.81 -8.36 -19.54
N ILE A 23 14.42 -7.10 -19.53
CA ILE A 23 14.38 -6.29 -18.34
C ILE A 23 13.34 -6.99 -17.48
N LEU A 24 13.80 -7.89 -16.59
CA LEU A 24 12.93 -8.49 -15.59
C LEU A 24 12.35 -7.34 -14.80
N PRO A 25 11.02 -7.26 -14.65
CA PRO A 25 10.42 -6.20 -13.87
C PRO A 25 10.97 -6.31 -12.45
N VAL A 26 11.76 -5.33 -12.05
CA VAL A 26 12.22 -5.21 -10.66
C VAL A 26 10.97 -4.98 -9.82
N LYS A 27 10.62 -5.95 -8.98
CA LYS A 27 9.53 -5.79 -8.02
C LYS A 27 9.93 -4.71 -7.04
N SER A 28 9.27 -3.54 -7.12
CA SER A 28 9.47 -2.48 -6.15
C SER A 28 8.90 -2.89 -4.80
N SER A 29 9.64 -2.62 -3.71
CA SER A 29 9.15 -2.81 -2.35
C SER A 29 7.99 -1.84 -2.05
N SER A 30 7.13 -2.22 -1.10
CA SER A 30 6.00 -1.39 -0.68
C SER A 30 6.42 0.03 -0.34
N ALA A 31 5.65 1.00 -0.80
CA ALA A 31 5.81 2.41 -0.42
C ALA A 31 5.41 2.69 1.04
N LEU A 32 4.65 1.79 1.68
CA LEU A 32 4.31 1.92 3.09
C LEU A 32 5.55 1.67 3.95
N ALA A 33 6.03 2.73 4.61
CA ALA A 33 7.21 2.65 5.49
C ALA A 33 6.84 2.44 6.95
N ALA A 34 5.75 3.07 7.43
CA ALA A 34 5.25 2.93 8.78
C ALA A 34 3.77 3.29 8.84
N TRP A 35 3.07 2.75 9.83
CA TRP A 35 1.70 3.11 10.13
C TRP A 35 1.42 2.96 11.62
N ALA A 36 0.50 3.76 12.12
CA ALA A 36 0.00 3.64 13.48
C ALA A 36 -1.42 4.20 13.59
N ILE A 37 -2.22 3.63 14.47
CA ILE A 37 -3.47 4.23 14.95
C ILE A 37 -3.23 4.62 16.40
N ASN A 38 -3.31 5.91 16.68
CA ASN A 38 -3.09 6.41 18.03
C ASN A 38 -4.36 6.28 18.89
N THR A 39 -4.23 6.57 20.20
CA THR A 39 -5.33 6.46 21.16
C THR A 39 -6.51 7.39 20.86
N ASN A 40 -6.32 8.40 20.04
CA ASN A 40 -7.36 9.33 19.60
C ASN A 40 -8.11 8.86 18.35
N GLY A 41 -7.85 7.64 17.88
CA GLY A 41 -8.47 7.09 16.67
C GLY A 41 -7.97 7.71 15.38
N VAL A 42 -6.76 8.25 15.37
CA VAL A 42 -6.12 8.82 14.19
C VAL A 42 -5.16 7.81 13.60
N LEU A 43 -5.39 7.43 12.34
CA LEU A 43 -4.44 6.67 11.54
C LEU A 43 -3.37 7.63 11.00
N GLU A 44 -2.13 7.30 11.27
CA GLU A 44 -0.94 7.99 10.78
C GLU A 44 -0.19 7.07 9.83
N LEU A 45 0.12 7.56 8.65
CA LEU A 45 0.82 6.81 7.60
C LEU A 45 2.11 7.54 7.25
N ARG A 46 3.16 6.76 7.02
CA ARG A 46 4.41 7.23 6.44
C ARG A 46 4.73 6.42 5.20
N THR A 47 5.05 7.10 4.11
CA THR A 47 5.50 6.50 2.86
C THR A 47 6.99 6.75 2.64
N LYS A 48 7.64 5.93 1.82
CA LYS A 48 9.08 6.06 1.51
C LYS A 48 9.40 7.27 0.65
N SER A 49 8.46 7.66 -0.21
CA SER A 49 8.60 8.78 -1.13
C SER A 49 7.22 9.37 -1.41
N ASN A 50 7.18 10.45 -2.17
CA ASN A 50 5.93 11.04 -2.63
C ASN A 50 5.09 9.97 -3.36
N SER A 51 3.99 9.57 -2.76
CA SER A 51 3.12 8.50 -3.25
C SER A 51 1.69 8.98 -3.32
N ASN A 52 1.04 8.72 -4.45
CA ASN A 52 -0.39 8.92 -4.56
C ASN A 52 -1.12 7.81 -3.81
N LEU A 53 -1.74 8.16 -2.70
CA LEU A 53 -2.52 7.24 -1.90
C LEU A 53 -3.98 7.28 -2.32
N LYS A 54 -4.59 6.09 -2.37
CA LYS A 54 -6.04 5.94 -2.56
C LYS A 54 -6.62 5.26 -1.34
N ALA A 55 -7.62 5.89 -0.75
CA ALA A 55 -8.33 5.37 0.41
C ALA A 55 -9.78 5.03 0.03
N TYR A 56 -10.30 3.99 0.62
CA TYR A 56 -11.61 3.45 0.33
C TYR A 56 -12.35 3.08 1.61
N PHE A 57 -13.65 3.14 1.57
CA PHE A 57 -14.54 2.65 2.62
C PHE A 57 -15.57 1.68 2.03
N GLN A 58 -15.85 0.61 2.75
CA GLN A 58 -16.91 -0.33 2.43
C GLN A 58 -17.77 -0.56 3.67
N LYS A 59 -19.07 -0.36 3.52
CA LYS A 59 -20.05 -0.68 4.54
C LYS A 59 -20.09 -2.18 4.82
N ALA A 60 -20.38 -2.54 6.06
CA ALA A 60 -20.55 -3.92 6.49
C ALA A 60 -21.55 -4.69 5.61
N ASN A 61 -21.27 -5.95 5.44
CA ASN A 61 -22.15 -6.93 4.82
C ASN A 61 -22.31 -8.17 5.72
N GLN A 62 -22.91 -9.25 5.21
CA GLN A 62 -23.13 -10.48 5.97
C GLN A 62 -21.83 -11.19 6.41
N ILE A 63 -20.70 -10.91 5.78
CA ILE A 63 -19.40 -11.58 5.98
C ILE A 63 -18.43 -10.71 6.78
N TYR A 64 -18.46 -9.40 6.54
CA TYR A 64 -17.48 -8.45 7.07
C TYR A 64 -18.15 -7.28 7.77
N GLY A 65 -17.49 -6.74 8.80
CA GLY A 65 -17.80 -5.43 9.37
C GLY A 65 -17.45 -4.28 8.41
N ASP A 66 -17.69 -3.05 8.85
CA ASP A 66 -17.24 -1.87 8.11
C ASP A 66 -15.72 -1.93 7.90
N ARG A 67 -15.26 -1.62 6.70
CA ARG A 67 -13.83 -1.66 6.34
C ARG A 67 -13.37 -0.36 5.72
N PHE A 68 -12.22 0.09 6.18
CA PHE A 68 -11.44 1.17 5.57
C PHE A 68 -10.12 0.59 5.07
N TRP A 69 -9.67 0.99 3.89
CA TRP A 69 -8.35 0.59 3.44
C TRP A 69 -7.65 1.65 2.62
N VAL A 70 -6.33 1.55 2.60
CA VAL A 70 -5.45 2.39 1.80
C VAL A 70 -4.56 1.49 0.95
N ASP A 71 -4.43 1.84 -0.32
CA ASP A 71 -3.55 1.18 -1.27
C ASP A 71 -2.25 1.97 -1.45
N PHE A 72 -1.15 1.25 -1.48
CA PHE A 72 0.20 1.78 -1.68
C PHE A 72 0.87 1.12 -2.88
N PRO A 73 1.67 1.86 -3.66
CA PRO A 73 2.51 1.25 -4.68
C PRO A 73 3.54 0.29 -4.06
N GLY A 74 3.97 -0.69 -4.84
CA GLY A 74 4.97 -1.67 -4.45
C GLY A 74 4.42 -2.83 -3.61
N GLU A 75 5.16 -3.93 -3.58
CA GLU A 75 4.74 -5.16 -2.92
C GLU A 75 5.25 -5.27 -1.49
N LEU A 76 4.36 -5.70 -0.62
CA LEU A 76 4.71 -6.05 0.75
C LEU A 76 5.46 -7.38 0.78
N LYS A 77 6.56 -7.45 1.53
CA LYS A 77 7.35 -8.68 1.65
C LYS A 77 6.60 -9.77 2.43
N ASN A 78 6.00 -9.40 3.57
CA ASN A 78 5.35 -10.33 4.49
C ASN A 78 3.92 -9.86 4.79
N PRO A 79 2.91 -10.41 4.12
CA PRO A 79 1.51 -10.20 4.49
C PRO A 79 1.24 -10.69 5.92
N ARG A 80 0.38 -9.99 6.65
CA ARG A 80 0.05 -10.35 8.04
C ARG A 80 -1.28 -9.80 8.51
N ILE A 81 -1.81 -10.44 9.54
CA ILE A 81 -3.03 -10.02 10.23
C ILE A 81 -2.65 -9.67 11.67
N ILE A 82 -3.13 -8.53 12.15
CA ILE A 82 -2.90 -8.01 13.48
C ILE A 82 -4.25 -7.90 14.18
N LYS A 83 -4.37 -8.52 15.35
CA LYS A 83 -5.57 -8.42 16.17
C LYS A 83 -5.79 -6.98 16.61
N GLY A 84 -7.01 -6.47 16.44
CA GLY A 84 -7.41 -5.15 16.88
C GLY A 84 -7.74 -5.09 18.37
N ASN A 85 -8.10 -3.89 18.81
CA ASN A 85 -8.69 -3.64 20.12
C ASN A 85 -9.69 -2.47 20.00
N GLY A 86 -10.41 -2.16 21.09
CA GLY A 86 -11.44 -1.12 21.05
C GLY A 86 -12.43 -1.34 19.88
N PRO A 87 -12.68 -0.34 19.03
CA PRO A 87 -13.60 -0.45 17.91
C PRO A 87 -13.03 -1.23 16.72
N ILE A 88 -11.74 -1.54 16.73
CA ILE A 88 -11.08 -2.26 15.63
C ILE A 88 -11.08 -3.75 15.91
N LYS A 89 -11.63 -4.53 14.96
CA LYS A 89 -11.62 -5.99 14.99
C LYS A 89 -10.24 -6.53 14.63
N GLU A 90 -9.75 -6.15 13.47
CA GLU A 90 -8.43 -6.56 12.98
C GLU A 90 -7.86 -5.59 11.95
N ILE A 91 -6.57 -5.69 11.74
CA ILE A 91 -5.83 -4.95 10.71
C ILE A 91 -5.10 -5.95 9.84
N ARG A 92 -5.23 -5.81 8.53
CA ARG A 92 -4.58 -6.68 7.56
C ARG A 92 -3.62 -5.89 6.69
N LEU A 93 -2.43 -6.40 6.54
CA LEU A 93 -1.45 -5.97 5.54
C LEU A 93 -1.34 -7.06 4.49
N GLY A 94 -1.68 -6.74 3.26
CA GLY A 94 -1.74 -7.73 2.20
C GLY A 94 -1.37 -7.19 0.83
N LYS A 95 -1.43 -8.11 -0.15
CA LYS A 95 -1.20 -7.83 -1.56
C LYS A 95 -2.51 -8.03 -2.31
N PRO A 96 -3.29 -6.96 -2.55
CA PRO A 96 -4.56 -7.10 -3.28
C PRO A 96 -4.32 -7.52 -4.73
N ASN A 97 -3.26 -7.01 -5.32
CA ASN A 97 -2.81 -7.28 -6.68
C ASN A 97 -1.29 -7.23 -6.76
N LYS A 98 -0.74 -7.72 -7.88
CA LYS A 98 0.68 -7.57 -8.20
C LYS A 98 1.08 -6.09 -8.20
N GLY A 99 2.19 -5.77 -7.54
CA GLY A 99 2.72 -4.41 -7.46
C GLY A 99 2.01 -3.49 -6.48
N LYS A 100 1.12 -4.01 -5.62
CA LYS A 100 0.39 -3.20 -4.63
C LYS A 100 0.44 -3.79 -3.23
N THR A 101 0.43 -2.90 -2.26
CA THR A 101 0.24 -3.22 -0.83
C THR A 101 -1.08 -2.61 -0.38
N ARG A 102 -1.82 -3.32 0.46
CA ARG A 102 -3.07 -2.82 1.06
C ARG A 102 -3.04 -2.94 2.57
N LEU A 103 -3.31 -1.83 3.24
CA LEU A 103 -3.60 -1.77 4.67
C LEU A 103 -5.11 -1.72 4.84
N VAL A 104 -5.71 -2.75 5.43
CA VAL A 104 -7.16 -2.84 5.70
C VAL A 104 -7.39 -2.73 7.20
N ILE A 105 -8.33 -1.91 7.60
CA ILE A 105 -8.83 -1.80 8.97
C ILE A 105 -10.28 -2.25 8.96
N GLU A 106 -10.58 -3.35 9.64
CA GLU A 106 -11.94 -3.85 9.84
C GLU A 106 -12.42 -3.48 11.22
N PHE A 107 -13.61 -2.89 11.29
CA PHE A 107 -14.23 -2.44 12.53
C PHE A 107 -15.21 -3.49 13.06
N LYS A 108 -15.46 -3.45 14.37
CA LYS A 108 -16.48 -4.26 15.02
C LYS A 108 -17.87 -3.78 14.60
N GLU A 109 -18.85 -4.66 14.59
CA GLU A 109 -20.22 -4.39 14.12
C GLU A 109 -20.92 -3.27 14.87
N ASP A 110 -20.64 -3.12 16.16
CA ASP A 110 -21.22 -2.10 17.05
C ASP A 110 -20.53 -0.74 16.99
N THR A 111 -19.58 -0.58 16.06
CA THR A 111 -18.83 0.67 15.90
C THR A 111 -19.62 1.67 15.06
N TYR A 112 -19.90 2.83 15.65
CA TYR A 112 -20.53 3.93 14.91
C TYR A 112 -19.49 4.80 14.19
N LEU A 113 -19.41 4.66 12.88
CA LEU A 113 -18.48 5.39 12.03
C LEU A 113 -19.22 6.48 11.22
N LYS A 114 -18.51 7.55 10.95
CA LYS A 114 -18.98 8.65 10.08
C LYS A 114 -18.02 8.84 8.88
N PRO A 115 -17.98 7.89 7.94
CA PRO A 115 -16.99 7.92 6.85
C PRO A 115 -17.10 9.15 5.95
N LEU A 116 -18.28 9.76 5.81
CA LEU A 116 -18.47 10.99 5.05
C LEU A 116 -17.74 12.21 5.66
N THR A 117 -17.36 12.14 6.93
CA THR A 117 -16.59 13.20 7.61
C THR A 117 -15.09 12.96 7.59
N TRP A 118 -14.64 11.84 7.01
CA TRP A 118 -13.23 11.51 6.96
C TRP A 118 -12.51 12.33 5.90
N GLN A 119 -11.35 12.84 6.30
CA GLN A 119 -10.45 13.55 5.40
C GLN A 119 -9.05 13.01 5.60
N MET A 120 -8.43 12.57 4.53
CA MET A 120 -7.01 12.23 4.54
C MET A 120 -6.22 13.50 4.30
N VAL A 121 -5.45 13.92 5.31
CA VAL A 121 -4.64 15.13 5.27
C VAL A 121 -3.18 14.76 5.10
N GLY A 122 -2.56 15.26 4.04
CA GLY A 122 -1.11 15.22 3.89
C GLY A 122 -0.46 16.25 4.81
N LEU A 123 0.47 15.81 5.66
CA LEU A 123 1.25 16.69 6.54
C LEU A 123 2.51 17.19 5.84
N ASP A 124 3.07 16.37 4.98
CA ASP A 124 4.17 16.64 4.08
C ASP A 124 4.16 15.61 2.92
N GLN A 125 5.24 15.53 2.14
CA GLN A 125 5.31 14.67 0.96
C GLN A 125 5.18 13.16 1.26
N ASN A 126 5.43 12.75 2.49
CA ASN A 126 5.46 11.35 2.88
C ASN A 126 4.73 11.01 4.18
N ARG A 127 3.99 11.95 4.76
CA ARG A 127 3.19 11.73 5.98
C ARG A 127 1.73 12.10 5.77
N TRP A 128 0.85 11.22 6.24
CA TRP A 128 -0.59 11.33 6.06
C TRP A 128 -1.32 11.03 7.35
N ARG A 129 -2.46 11.65 7.53
CA ARG A 129 -3.30 11.48 8.72
C ARG A 129 -4.76 11.41 8.33
N ILE A 130 -5.50 10.52 8.99
CA ILE A 130 -6.96 10.45 8.91
C ILE A 130 -7.55 10.07 10.27
N LYS A 131 -8.59 10.78 10.71
CA LYS A 131 -9.31 10.47 11.93
C LYS A 131 -10.44 9.49 11.61
N LEU A 132 -10.35 8.27 12.14
CA LEU A 132 -11.28 7.18 11.86
C LEU A 132 -12.44 7.10 12.87
N PHE A 133 -12.17 7.38 14.16
CA PHE A 133 -13.17 7.33 15.21
C PHE A 133 -12.86 8.29 16.36
N ASN A 134 -13.84 8.51 17.23
CA ASN A 134 -13.72 9.44 18.35
C ASN A 134 -13.10 8.79 19.59
N THR A 135 -12.63 9.63 20.50
CA THR A 135 -11.98 9.26 21.79
C THR A 135 -12.89 8.55 22.78
N LYS A 136 -14.21 8.51 22.53
CA LYS A 136 -15.15 7.75 23.38
C LYS A 136 -14.87 6.25 23.42
N TYR A 137 -14.15 5.73 22.42
CA TYR A 137 -13.72 4.34 22.39
C TYR A 137 -12.41 4.20 23.17
N SER A 138 -12.39 3.27 24.14
CA SER A 138 -11.13 2.86 24.77
C SER A 138 -10.27 2.12 23.75
N PHE A 139 -9.14 2.69 23.41
CA PHE A 139 -8.28 2.17 22.36
C PHE A 139 -6.81 2.26 22.76
N LYS A 140 -6.10 1.16 22.63
CA LYS A 140 -4.64 1.11 22.77
C LYS A 140 -3.98 1.29 21.43
N ARG A 141 -2.94 2.10 21.37
CA ARG A 141 -2.17 2.32 20.14
C ARG A 141 -1.78 1.00 19.48
N ILE A 142 -2.01 0.90 18.18
CA ILE A 142 -1.52 -0.19 17.32
C ILE A 142 -0.71 0.43 16.18
N GLY A 143 0.40 -0.18 15.81
CA GLY A 143 1.16 0.30 14.66
C GLY A 143 2.49 -0.41 14.52
N GLU A 144 3.07 -0.18 13.38
CA GLU A 144 4.39 -0.67 13.00
C GLU A 144 5.24 0.48 12.50
N ILE A 145 6.37 0.64 13.14
CA ILE A 145 7.43 1.51 12.62
C ILE A 145 8.27 0.63 11.71
N GLY A 146 8.31 0.96 10.42
CA GLY A 146 9.22 0.32 9.50
C GLY A 146 10.63 0.43 10.08
N ARG A 147 11.27 -0.71 10.34
CA ARG A 147 12.69 -0.69 10.67
C ARG A 147 13.39 -0.11 9.45
N ALA A 148 14.01 1.05 9.61
CA ALA A 148 15.00 1.49 8.66
C ALA A 148 16.03 0.36 8.58
N HIS A 149 16.07 -0.34 7.46
CA HIS A 149 17.18 -1.23 7.17
C HIS A 149 18.41 -0.33 6.97
N VAL A 150 19.18 -0.28 7.98
CA VAL A 150 20.55 0.25 7.88
C VAL A 150 21.34 -0.73 7.03
#